data_8478e87ca7d3360806297cceca221c04
#
_entry.id   8478e87ca7d3360806297cceca221c04
#
_cell.length_a   1.000
_cell.length_b   1.000
_cell.length_c   1.000
_cell.angle_alpha   90.00
_cell.angle_beta   90.00
_cell.angle_gamma   90.00
#
_symmetry.space_group_name_H-M   'P 1'
#
loop_
_entity.id
_entity.type
_entity.pdbx_description
1 polymer ?
#
loop_
_entity_poly.entity_id
_entity_poly.type
_entity_poly.pdbx_seq_one_letter_code
_entity_poly.pdbx_strand_id
1 'polypeptide(L)'
;YDDDTSHDKWLAQMKAILLELKPFLQSDGSIWISIDDGEMHYLKVLCDSVFGRKSFVTTVVWQQRNTRENRKAFSNNHEYILVYSPDPEGFKKKRNLLPVTDEVLGRYSNPDNDPRGPWQSVTANVQDGHAVSSQFYEIVAPNGKVHNPPPGRCWIYTKERMLNEIKCGNIWFGKDGNGVPRVKKFVSDRTKGIVPETLWLSSFVGTNKDAKTHLRKLKIYDKKLFDTP
;
A
#
# COMPACT_ATOMS: atom_id res chain seq x y z
N TYR A 1 6.97 -22.92 -22.42
CA TYR A 1 6.14 -21.75 -22.79
C TYR A 1 6.32 -21.59 -24.29
N ASP A 2 5.24 -21.67 -25.01
CA ASP A 2 5.26 -21.47 -26.47
C ASP A 2 4.91 -20.01 -26.71
N ASP A 3 5.90 -19.16 -26.89
CA ASP A 3 5.75 -17.71 -27.13
C ASP A 3 5.12 -17.40 -28.50
N ASP A 4 4.95 -18.43 -29.37
CA ASP A 4 4.27 -18.31 -30.67
C ASP A 4 2.74 -18.56 -30.59
N THR A 5 2.19 -18.70 -29.39
CA THR A 5 0.74 -18.88 -29.23
C THR A 5 0.01 -17.59 -29.59
N SER A 6 -0.95 -17.68 -30.54
CA SER A 6 -1.76 -16.50 -30.89
C SER A 6 -2.50 -15.95 -29.67
N HIS A 7 -2.67 -14.62 -29.60
CA HIS A 7 -3.35 -13.91 -28.53
C HIS A 7 -4.69 -14.56 -28.12
N ASP A 8 -5.54 -14.92 -29.09
CA ASP A 8 -6.84 -15.54 -28.82
C ASP A 8 -6.71 -16.92 -28.14
N LYS A 9 -5.74 -17.73 -28.57
CA LYS A 9 -5.48 -19.03 -27.94
C LYS A 9 -4.97 -18.86 -26.51
N TRP A 10 -4.06 -17.90 -26.31
CA TRP A 10 -3.53 -17.57 -24.99
C TRP A 10 -4.65 -17.14 -24.04
N LEU A 11 -5.55 -16.23 -24.47
CA LEU A 11 -6.70 -15.81 -23.66
C LEU A 11 -7.64 -16.98 -23.34
N ALA A 12 -7.90 -17.87 -24.29
CA ALA A 12 -8.74 -19.04 -24.07
C ALA A 12 -8.12 -20.01 -23.03
N GLN A 13 -6.82 -20.26 -23.12
CA GLN A 13 -6.07 -21.07 -22.15
C GLN A 13 -6.09 -20.42 -20.77
N MET A 14 -5.76 -19.13 -20.67
CA MET A 14 -5.79 -18.39 -19.39
C MET A 14 -7.18 -18.43 -18.76
N LYS A 15 -8.24 -18.26 -19.56
CA LYS A 15 -9.61 -18.35 -19.06
C LYS A 15 -9.91 -19.72 -18.45
N ALA A 16 -9.50 -20.80 -19.13
CA ALA A 16 -9.71 -22.16 -18.63
C ALA A 16 -8.98 -22.36 -17.29
N ILE A 17 -7.69 -21.98 -17.22
CA ILE A 17 -6.87 -22.07 -16.00
C ILE A 17 -7.50 -21.28 -14.85
N LEU A 18 -7.91 -20.03 -15.10
CA LEU A 18 -8.51 -19.18 -14.07
C LEU A 18 -9.84 -19.73 -13.56
N LEU A 19 -10.65 -20.31 -14.42
CA LEU A 19 -11.90 -20.98 -14.03
C LEU A 19 -11.65 -22.24 -13.19
N GLU A 20 -10.61 -23.01 -13.49
CA GLU A 20 -10.19 -24.16 -12.69
C GLU A 20 -9.62 -23.75 -11.33
N LEU A 21 -8.87 -22.63 -11.25
CA LEU A 21 -8.29 -22.15 -10.01
C LEU A 21 -9.31 -21.48 -9.08
N LYS A 22 -10.36 -20.90 -9.63
CA LYS A 22 -11.35 -20.13 -8.86
C LYS A 22 -11.97 -20.90 -7.68
N PRO A 23 -12.35 -22.18 -7.79
CA PRO A 23 -12.93 -22.95 -6.68
C PRO A 23 -11.98 -23.19 -5.51
N PHE A 24 -10.66 -23.08 -5.73
CA PHE A 24 -9.66 -23.28 -4.68
C PHE A 24 -9.44 -22.03 -3.81
N LEU A 25 -9.97 -20.87 -4.21
CA LEU A 25 -9.86 -19.63 -3.44
C LEU A 25 -10.83 -19.68 -2.26
N GLN A 26 -10.28 -19.57 -1.05
CA GLN A 26 -11.08 -19.30 0.14
C GLN A 26 -11.74 -17.92 0.05
N SER A 27 -12.82 -17.71 0.79
CA SER A 27 -13.59 -16.46 0.75
C SER A 27 -12.72 -15.20 1.01
N ASP A 28 -11.74 -15.32 1.89
CA ASP A 28 -10.78 -14.26 2.25
C ASP A 28 -9.37 -14.51 1.71
N GLY A 29 -9.21 -15.51 0.82
CA GLY A 29 -7.98 -15.79 0.10
C GLY A 29 -7.70 -14.81 -1.01
N SER A 30 -6.57 -14.98 -1.69
CA SER A 30 -6.18 -14.15 -2.83
C SER A 30 -5.43 -14.94 -3.89
N ILE A 31 -5.57 -14.53 -5.15
CA ILE A 31 -4.76 -14.99 -6.27
C ILE A 31 -3.88 -13.85 -6.77
N TRP A 32 -2.63 -14.16 -7.08
CA TRP A 32 -1.60 -13.25 -7.52
C TRP A 32 -1.06 -13.73 -8.86
N ILE A 33 -1.13 -12.90 -9.89
CA ILE A 33 -0.82 -13.30 -11.26
C ILE A 33 0.19 -12.33 -11.83
N SER A 34 1.43 -12.80 -12.05
CA SER A 34 2.47 -12.03 -12.72
C SER A 34 2.24 -11.98 -14.22
N ILE A 35 2.45 -10.80 -14.81
CA ILE A 35 2.26 -10.56 -16.24
C ILE A 35 3.12 -9.37 -16.67
N ASP A 36 3.57 -9.37 -17.92
CA ASP A 36 4.24 -8.24 -18.55
C ASP A 36 3.28 -7.27 -19.27
N ASP A 37 3.83 -6.24 -19.91
CA ASP A 37 3.04 -5.23 -20.63
C ASP A 37 2.24 -5.79 -21.80
N GLY A 38 2.70 -6.88 -22.41
CA GLY A 38 2.11 -7.44 -23.64
C GLY A 38 0.65 -7.86 -23.44
N GLU A 39 0.38 -8.55 -22.34
CA GLU A 39 -0.93 -9.15 -22.07
C GLU A 39 -1.63 -8.61 -20.82
N MET A 40 -1.01 -7.68 -20.08
CA MET A 40 -1.50 -7.17 -18.81
C MET A 40 -2.95 -6.66 -18.88
N HIS A 41 -3.26 -5.85 -19.89
CA HIS A 41 -4.57 -5.22 -20.02
C HIS A 41 -5.67 -6.24 -20.35
N TYR A 42 -5.36 -7.20 -21.22
CA TYR A 42 -6.28 -8.27 -21.59
C TYR A 42 -6.51 -9.24 -20.45
N LEU A 43 -5.45 -9.62 -19.74
CA LEU A 43 -5.54 -10.45 -18.55
C LEU A 43 -6.39 -9.77 -17.47
N LYS A 44 -6.26 -8.45 -17.28
CA LYS A 44 -7.07 -7.70 -16.31
C LYS A 44 -8.57 -7.79 -16.64
N VAL A 45 -8.93 -7.60 -17.92
CA VAL A 45 -10.32 -7.72 -18.38
C VAL A 45 -10.84 -9.16 -18.21
N LEU A 46 -9.99 -10.14 -18.57
CA LEU A 46 -10.33 -11.55 -18.39
C LEU A 46 -10.57 -11.90 -16.92
N CYS A 47 -9.68 -11.49 -16.02
CA CYS A 47 -9.84 -11.69 -14.57
C CYS A 47 -11.11 -11.03 -14.03
N ASP A 48 -11.45 -9.81 -14.50
CA ASP A 48 -12.70 -9.16 -14.16
C ASP A 48 -13.93 -9.99 -14.58
N SER A 49 -13.87 -10.68 -15.72
CA SER A 49 -14.95 -11.54 -16.20
C SER A 49 -15.08 -12.84 -15.39
N VAL A 50 -13.95 -13.39 -14.93
CA VAL A 50 -13.91 -14.66 -14.17
C VAL A 50 -14.21 -14.44 -12.69
N PHE A 51 -13.54 -13.50 -12.04
CA PHE A 51 -13.64 -13.27 -10.59
C PHE A 51 -14.66 -12.19 -10.22
N GLY A 52 -15.01 -11.31 -11.15
CA GLY A 52 -15.83 -10.11 -10.94
C GLY A 52 -14.99 -8.87 -10.62
N ARG A 53 -15.39 -7.71 -11.14
CA ARG A 53 -14.67 -6.43 -10.90
C ARG A 53 -14.53 -6.06 -9.43
N LYS A 54 -15.51 -6.43 -8.61
CA LYS A 54 -15.50 -6.15 -7.17
C LYS A 54 -14.45 -6.97 -6.40
N SER A 55 -13.99 -8.07 -6.98
CA SER A 55 -12.94 -8.93 -6.43
C SER A 55 -11.52 -8.40 -6.69
N PHE A 56 -11.38 -7.37 -7.51
CA PHE A 56 -10.09 -6.74 -7.78
C PHE A 56 -9.58 -6.01 -6.53
N VAL A 57 -8.38 -6.37 -6.08
CA VAL A 57 -7.71 -5.74 -4.93
C VAL A 57 -6.79 -4.63 -5.41
N THR A 58 -5.80 -4.96 -6.25
CA THR A 58 -4.82 -4.00 -6.75
C THR A 58 -4.00 -4.56 -7.90
N THR A 59 -3.27 -3.68 -8.57
CA THR A 59 -2.12 -4.01 -9.42
C THR A 59 -0.85 -3.59 -8.71
N VAL A 60 0.09 -4.50 -8.57
CA VAL A 60 1.45 -4.20 -8.09
C VAL A 60 2.35 -4.02 -9.31
N VAL A 61 3.18 -2.99 -9.30
CA VAL A 61 4.26 -2.75 -10.27
C VAL A 61 5.56 -3.21 -9.62
N TRP A 62 6.17 -4.25 -10.19
CA TRP A 62 7.39 -4.84 -9.66
C TRP A 62 8.58 -4.54 -10.55
N GLN A 63 9.58 -3.85 -10.01
CA GLN A 63 10.86 -3.64 -10.65
C GLN A 63 11.66 -4.94 -10.66
N GLN A 64 11.53 -5.72 -11.74
CA GLN A 64 12.12 -7.06 -11.85
C GLN A 64 13.61 -7.06 -12.21
N ARG A 65 14.17 -5.93 -12.71
CA ARG A 65 15.59 -5.75 -13.05
C ARG A 65 16.05 -4.29 -12.93
N ASN A 66 17.36 -4.11 -12.71
CA ASN A 66 17.99 -2.78 -12.56
C ASN A 66 18.75 -2.32 -13.81
N THR A 67 19.04 -3.23 -14.74
CA THR A 67 19.82 -2.93 -15.93
C THR A 67 18.95 -2.28 -17.00
N ARG A 68 19.52 -1.28 -17.71
CA ARG A 68 18.87 -0.63 -18.85
C ARG A 68 19.18 -1.35 -20.16
N GLU A 69 18.20 -1.42 -21.03
CA GLU A 69 18.33 -1.93 -22.40
C GLU A 69 18.39 -0.75 -23.38
N ASN A 70 19.58 -0.41 -23.83
CA ASN A 70 19.80 0.78 -24.68
C ASN A 70 19.37 0.58 -26.15
N ARG A 71 19.01 -0.64 -26.57
CA ARG A 71 18.58 -0.96 -27.95
C ARG A 71 17.09 -0.75 -28.19
N LYS A 72 16.31 -0.55 -27.12
CA LYS A 72 14.86 -0.31 -27.15
C LYS A 72 14.54 1.17 -26.96
N ALA A 73 13.40 1.62 -27.45
CA ALA A 73 12.91 2.98 -27.22
C ALA A 73 12.75 3.29 -25.72
N PHE A 74 12.24 2.32 -24.97
CA PHE A 74 12.19 2.34 -23.51
C PHE A 74 12.72 1.02 -22.96
N SER A 75 13.42 1.08 -21.84
CA SER A 75 13.89 -0.10 -21.13
C SER A 75 12.78 -0.64 -20.24
N ASN A 76 12.25 -1.81 -20.58
CA ASN A 76 11.28 -2.50 -19.73
C ASN A 76 12.01 -3.13 -18.55
N ASN A 77 11.84 -2.57 -17.38
CA ASN A 77 12.50 -3.02 -16.15
C ASN A 77 11.49 -3.41 -15.05
N HIS A 78 10.21 -3.43 -15.35
CA HIS A 78 9.15 -3.82 -14.44
C HIS A 78 8.18 -4.83 -15.10
N GLU A 79 7.44 -5.48 -14.27
CA GLU A 79 6.30 -6.35 -14.58
C GLU A 79 5.15 -5.98 -13.65
N TYR A 80 3.98 -6.55 -13.89
CA TYR A 80 2.79 -6.34 -13.09
C TYR A 80 2.41 -7.61 -12.35
N ILE A 81 1.76 -7.42 -11.20
CA ILE A 81 1.12 -8.51 -10.48
C ILE A 81 -0.33 -8.08 -10.22
N LEU A 82 -1.27 -8.78 -10.85
CA LEU A 82 -2.69 -8.57 -10.60
C LEU A 82 -3.11 -9.34 -9.35
N VAL A 83 -3.81 -8.69 -8.44
CA VAL A 83 -4.27 -9.29 -7.18
C VAL A 83 -5.79 -9.26 -7.13
N TYR A 84 -6.39 -10.43 -6.94
CA TYR A 84 -7.84 -10.62 -6.77
C TYR A 84 -8.13 -11.39 -5.49
N SER A 85 -9.26 -11.08 -4.86
CA SER A 85 -9.80 -11.80 -3.71
C SER A 85 -11.32 -11.89 -3.82
N PRO A 86 -11.96 -13.02 -3.50
CA PRO A 86 -13.42 -13.11 -3.45
C PRO A 86 -14.05 -12.09 -2.49
N ASP A 87 -13.39 -11.82 -1.36
CA ASP A 87 -13.74 -10.78 -0.38
C ASP A 87 -12.54 -9.88 -0.10
N PRO A 88 -12.37 -8.75 -0.83
CA PRO A 88 -11.25 -7.82 -0.61
C PRO A 88 -11.19 -7.23 0.81
N GLU A 89 -12.33 -7.02 1.47
CA GLU A 89 -12.34 -6.50 2.84
C GLU A 89 -11.94 -7.56 3.87
N GLY A 90 -12.33 -8.82 3.67
CA GLY A 90 -11.85 -9.97 4.46
C GLY A 90 -10.34 -10.17 4.27
N PHE A 91 -9.86 -10.17 3.03
CA PHE A 91 -8.44 -10.24 2.71
C PHE A 91 -7.65 -9.09 3.39
N LYS A 92 -8.14 -7.85 3.32
CA LYS A 92 -7.54 -6.68 3.97
C LYS A 92 -7.35 -6.86 5.47
N LYS A 93 -8.28 -7.53 6.15
CA LYS A 93 -8.20 -7.80 7.59
C LYS A 93 -7.19 -8.89 7.95
N LYS A 94 -7.03 -9.89 7.08
CA LYS A 94 -6.18 -11.07 7.31
C LYS A 94 -4.79 -11.01 6.69
N ARG A 95 -4.56 -10.12 5.68
CA ARG A 95 -3.25 -10.01 5.04
C ARG A 95 -2.16 -9.75 6.07
N ASN A 96 -0.99 -10.30 5.84
CA ASN A 96 0.20 -9.98 6.61
C ASN A 96 0.62 -8.53 6.37
N LEU A 97 1.08 -7.89 7.43
CA LEU A 97 1.70 -6.58 7.37
C LEU A 97 3.23 -6.75 7.32
N LEU A 98 3.91 -5.79 6.71
CA LEU A 98 5.37 -5.76 6.68
C LEU A 98 5.91 -5.34 8.06
N PRO A 99 7.11 -5.80 8.46
CA PRO A 99 7.78 -5.33 9.66
C PRO A 99 7.98 -3.81 9.62
N VAL A 100 7.91 -3.17 10.78
CA VAL A 100 8.28 -1.75 10.91
C VAL A 100 9.80 -1.64 10.74
N THR A 101 10.24 -0.81 9.80
CA THR A 101 11.68 -0.59 9.53
C THR A 101 12.24 0.52 10.40
N ASP A 102 13.58 0.52 10.62
CA ASP A 102 14.28 1.59 11.35
C ASP A 102 14.10 2.96 10.68
N GLU A 103 13.96 3.02 9.36
CA GLU A 103 13.65 4.27 8.64
C GLU A 103 12.29 4.83 9.06
N VAL A 104 11.28 3.98 9.23
CA VAL A 104 9.96 4.40 9.72
C VAL A 104 10.03 4.82 11.17
N LEU A 105 10.75 4.07 12.00
CA LEU A 105 10.96 4.40 13.42
C LEU A 105 11.71 5.72 13.61
N GLY A 106 12.68 6.03 12.75
CA GLY A 106 13.43 7.27 12.76
C GLY A 106 12.58 8.55 12.54
N ARG A 107 11.34 8.40 12.06
CA ARG A 107 10.38 9.52 11.91
C ARG A 107 9.65 9.85 13.21
N TYR A 108 9.85 9.08 14.26
CA TYR A 108 9.22 9.24 15.56
C TYR A 108 10.20 9.87 16.54
N SER A 109 9.73 10.83 17.32
CA SER A 109 10.48 11.47 18.37
C SER A 109 9.58 11.75 19.56
N ASN A 110 10.17 12.09 20.71
CA ASN A 110 9.40 12.42 21.91
C ASN A 110 9.83 13.80 22.46
N PRO A 111 9.50 14.90 21.75
CA PRO A 111 10.00 16.24 22.09
C PRO A 111 9.37 16.84 23.33
N ASP A 112 8.28 16.29 23.84
CA ASP A 112 7.54 16.73 25.02
C ASP A 112 7.57 15.70 26.18
N ASN A 113 8.43 14.67 26.07
CA ASN A 113 8.56 13.60 27.06
C ASN A 113 7.21 12.92 27.39
N ASP A 114 6.35 12.72 26.37
CA ASP A 114 5.07 12.04 26.54
C ASP A 114 5.30 10.63 27.11
N PRO A 115 4.64 10.24 28.21
CA PRO A 115 4.88 8.94 28.87
C PRO A 115 4.47 7.74 27.98
N ARG A 116 3.68 7.95 26.95
CA ARG A 116 3.30 6.91 25.97
C ARG A 116 4.41 6.59 24.97
N GLY A 117 5.49 7.36 24.97
CA GLY A 117 6.67 7.14 24.15
C GLY A 117 6.74 8.01 22.87
N PRO A 118 7.62 7.65 21.91
CA PRO A 118 7.81 8.42 20.69
C PRO A 118 6.56 8.47 19.79
N TRP A 119 6.37 9.61 19.13
CA TRP A 119 5.25 9.86 18.24
C TRP A 119 5.67 10.65 17.01
N GLN A 120 4.90 10.54 15.93
CA GLN A 120 5.03 11.32 14.70
C GLN A 120 3.96 12.39 14.65
N SER A 121 4.36 13.62 14.29
CA SER A 121 3.48 14.77 14.10
C SER A 121 2.81 14.73 12.73
N VAL A 122 1.48 14.68 12.70
CA VAL A 122 0.69 14.79 11.46
C VAL A 122 -0.25 15.99 11.50
N THR A 123 -0.63 16.52 10.34
CA THR A 123 -1.53 17.68 10.25
C THR A 123 -2.91 17.36 10.84
N ALA A 124 -3.47 18.29 11.62
CA ALA A 124 -4.82 18.17 12.16
C ALA A 124 -5.90 18.71 11.21
N ASN A 125 -5.56 19.01 9.96
CA ASN A 125 -6.48 19.48 8.94
C ASN A 125 -6.41 18.65 7.66
N VAL A 126 -7.51 18.59 6.91
CA VAL A 126 -7.67 17.88 5.64
C VAL A 126 -8.33 18.80 4.61
N GLN A 127 -8.37 18.40 3.33
CA GLN A 127 -9.12 19.10 2.30
C GLN A 127 -10.63 19.10 2.64
N ASP A 128 -11.31 20.19 2.33
CA ASP A 128 -12.70 20.43 2.72
C ASP A 128 -13.76 19.86 1.76
N GLY A 129 -13.36 19.19 0.68
CA GLY A 129 -14.28 18.68 -0.36
C GLY A 129 -15.44 17.79 0.13
N HIS A 130 -15.32 17.21 1.33
CA HIS A 130 -16.37 16.42 2.00
C HIS A 130 -16.58 16.85 3.46
N ALA A 131 -16.23 18.10 3.78
CA ALA A 131 -16.33 18.64 5.12
C ALA A 131 -17.77 18.91 5.54
N VAL A 132 -18.04 18.74 6.82
CA VAL A 132 -19.28 19.16 7.47
C VAL A 132 -19.05 20.44 8.28
N SER A 133 -20.09 21.24 8.48
CA SER A 133 -19.99 22.54 9.18
C SER A 133 -19.33 22.47 10.55
N SER A 134 -19.48 21.34 11.26
CA SER A 134 -18.86 21.08 12.57
C SER A 134 -17.34 20.94 12.55
N GLN A 135 -16.71 20.95 11.38
CA GLN A 135 -15.24 20.88 11.19
C GLN A 135 -14.59 22.25 10.94
N PHE A 136 -15.39 23.33 10.93
CA PHE A 136 -14.93 24.71 10.78
C PHE A 136 -15.16 25.46 12.09
N TYR A 137 -14.12 25.65 12.87
CA TYR A 137 -14.18 26.33 14.16
C TYR A 137 -12.79 26.83 14.58
N GLU A 138 -12.78 27.75 15.50
CA GLU A 138 -11.56 28.26 16.12
C GLU A 138 -11.06 27.32 17.21
N ILE A 139 -9.73 27.09 17.20
CA ILE A 139 -9.01 26.36 18.25
C ILE A 139 -8.12 27.36 18.97
N VAL A 140 -8.25 27.44 20.29
CA VAL A 140 -7.37 28.23 21.14
C VAL A 140 -6.23 27.33 21.62
N ALA A 141 -5.01 27.66 21.26
CA ALA A 141 -3.80 26.98 21.70
C ALA A 141 -3.52 27.24 23.20
N PRO A 142 -2.69 26.45 23.89
CA PRO A 142 -2.42 26.61 25.32
C PRO A 142 -1.91 28.00 25.74
N ASN A 143 -1.20 28.70 24.84
CA ASN A 143 -0.71 30.07 25.08
C ASN A 143 -1.70 31.17 24.67
N GLY A 144 -2.95 30.81 24.32
CA GLY A 144 -4.01 31.76 23.94
C GLY A 144 -4.07 32.11 22.47
N LYS A 145 -3.15 31.63 21.61
CA LYS A 145 -3.21 31.89 20.18
C LYS A 145 -4.38 31.14 19.53
N VAL A 146 -5.15 31.88 18.71
CA VAL A 146 -6.30 31.32 17.99
C VAL A 146 -5.85 30.81 16.62
N HIS A 147 -6.32 29.63 16.26
CA HIS A 147 -6.08 28.99 14.98
C HIS A 147 -7.40 28.64 14.29
N ASN A 148 -7.50 29.01 13.02
CA ASN A 148 -8.58 28.60 12.12
C ASN A 148 -8.06 27.60 11.07
N PRO A 149 -8.90 26.74 10.47
CA PRO A 149 -8.49 25.94 9.33
C PRO A 149 -8.00 26.86 8.20
N PRO A 150 -6.90 26.52 7.51
CA PRO A 150 -6.48 27.26 6.33
C PRO A 150 -7.57 27.27 5.23
N PRO A 151 -7.57 28.24 4.31
CA PRO A 151 -8.49 28.25 3.17
C PRO A 151 -8.46 26.93 2.39
N GLY A 152 -9.63 26.39 2.00
CA GLY A 152 -9.76 25.10 1.31
C GLY A 152 -9.51 23.86 2.20
N ARG A 153 -9.46 24.06 3.52
CA ARG A 153 -9.24 22.96 4.49
C ARG A 153 -10.20 23.06 5.68
N CYS A 154 -10.43 21.92 6.31
CA CYS A 154 -11.20 21.81 7.54
C CYS A 154 -10.41 21.03 8.59
N TRP A 155 -10.79 21.10 9.86
CA TRP A 155 -10.19 20.24 10.88
C TRP A 155 -10.57 18.78 10.66
N ILE A 156 -9.65 17.86 10.97
CA ILE A 156 -9.88 16.40 10.85
C ILE A 156 -10.98 15.87 11.77
N TYR A 157 -11.24 16.57 12.88
CA TYR A 157 -12.22 16.22 13.90
C TYR A 157 -13.32 17.29 14.01
N THR A 158 -14.49 16.90 14.52
CA THR A 158 -15.50 17.87 15.01
C THR A 158 -14.95 18.61 16.23
N LYS A 159 -15.52 19.77 16.55
CA LYS A 159 -15.06 20.61 17.67
C LYS A 159 -15.01 19.84 18.99
N GLU A 160 -16.07 19.12 19.30
CA GLU A 160 -16.16 18.30 20.53
C GLU A 160 -15.03 17.26 20.62
N ARG A 161 -14.84 16.50 19.55
CA ARG A 161 -13.76 15.50 19.46
C ARG A 161 -12.37 16.14 19.55
N MET A 162 -12.15 17.27 18.90
CA MET A 162 -10.87 17.97 18.94
C MET A 162 -10.53 18.42 20.36
N LEU A 163 -11.51 18.98 21.10
CA LEU A 163 -11.31 19.37 22.49
C LEU A 163 -10.99 18.18 23.39
N ASN A 164 -11.64 17.05 23.16
CA ASN A 164 -11.30 15.81 23.87
C ASN A 164 -9.89 15.32 23.55
N GLU A 165 -9.48 15.34 22.25
CA GLU A 165 -8.13 14.96 21.83
C GLU A 165 -7.06 15.90 22.42
N ILE A 166 -7.36 17.20 22.56
CA ILE A 166 -6.49 18.17 23.26
C ILE A 166 -6.35 17.78 24.73
N LYS A 167 -7.48 17.52 25.41
CA LYS A 167 -7.51 17.12 26.82
C LYS A 167 -6.75 15.81 27.07
N CYS A 168 -6.81 14.87 26.13
CA CYS A 168 -6.07 13.61 26.19
C CYS A 168 -4.58 13.75 25.81
N GLY A 169 -4.09 14.95 25.49
CA GLY A 169 -2.70 15.19 25.10
C GLY A 169 -2.34 14.64 23.72
N ASN A 170 -3.33 14.38 22.84
CA ASN A 170 -3.13 13.85 21.49
C ASN A 170 -2.89 14.94 20.44
N ILE A 171 -3.03 16.21 20.83
CA ILE A 171 -2.78 17.37 19.96
C ILE A 171 -1.53 18.11 20.44
N TRP A 172 -0.63 18.33 19.51
CA TRP A 172 0.62 19.06 19.73
C TRP A 172 0.56 20.47 19.13
N PHE A 173 0.91 21.48 19.91
CA PHE A 173 0.92 22.89 19.52
C PHE A 173 2.36 23.48 19.41
N GLY A 174 3.35 22.63 19.20
CA GLY A 174 4.76 23.05 19.22
C GLY A 174 5.32 23.15 20.65
N LYS A 175 6.64 23.33 20.75
CA LYS A 175 7.34 23.45 22.04
C LYS A 175 6.83 24.63 22.86
N ASP A 176 6.48 25.74 22.19
CA ASP A 176 6.03 26.98 22.82
C ASP A 176 4.51 27.01 23.04
N GLY A 177 3.79 25.95 22.69
CA GLY A 177 2.34 25.86 22.86
C GLY A 177 1.52 26.82 21.97
N ASN A 178 2.10 27.39 20.88
CA ASN A 178 1.44 28.38 20.01
C ASN A 178 1.34 27.96 18.53
N GLY A 179 1.87 26.79 18.20
CA GLY A 179 1.86 26.25 16.85
C GLY A 179 0.47 25.83 16.36
N VAL A 180 0.33 25.66 15.05
CA VAL A 180 -0.87 25.08 14.45
C VAL A 180 -1.08 23.67 15.03
N PRO A 181 -2.31 23.29 15.41
CA PRO A 181 -2.58 21.99 16.01
C PRO A 181 -2.15 20.85 15.07
N ARG A 182 -1.46 19.86 15.64
CA ARG A 182 -1.01 18.65 14.97
C ARG A 182 -1.35 17.43 15.81
N VAL A 183 -1.75 16.35 15.15
CA VAL A 183 -2.11 15.10 15.84
C VAL A 183 -0.84 14.29 16.13
N LYS A 184 -0.69 13.80 17.34
CA LYS A 184 0.34 12.82 17.71
C LYS A 184 -0.10 11.44 17.24
N LYS A 185 0.77 10.73 16.52
CA LYS A 185 0.62 9.31 16.17
C LYS A 185 1.75 8.53 16.80
N PHE A 186 1.44 7.73 17.78
CA PHE A 186 2.43 6.99 18.59
C PHE A 186 2.97 5.78 17.81
N VAL A 187 4.21 5.38 18.14
CA VAL A 187 4.81 4.13 17.63
C VAL A 187 3.94 2.94 18.04
N SER A 188 3.40 2.94 19.26
CA SER A 188 2.51 1.91 19.78
C SER A 188 1.27 1.66 18.91
N ASP A 189 0.77 2.69 18.23
CA ASP A 189 -0.36 2.56 17.29
C ASP A 189 0.03 1.78 16.01
N ARG A 190 1.33 1.65 15.73
CA ARG A 190 1.91 0.97 14.56
C ARG A 190 2.48 -0.42 14.84
N THR A 191 2.33 -0.94 16.04
CA THR A 191 2.87 -2.26 16.43
C THR A 191 2.35 -3.42 15.58
N LYS A 192 1.27 -3.23 14.83
CA LYS A 192 0.71 -4.24 13.92
C LYS A 192 1.49 -4.40 12.61
N GLY A 193 2.39 -3.46 12.27
CA GLY A 193 3.16 -3.46 11.03
C GLY A 193 2.70 -2.44 9.99
N ILE A 194 3.30 -2.47 8.80
CA ILE A 194 3.11 -1.52 7.71
C ILE A 194 2.33 -2.18 6.57
N VAL A 195 1.39 -1.45 5.99
CA VAL A 195 0.66 -1.90 4.79
C VAL A 195 1.63 -1.96 3.62
N PRO A 196 1.69 -3.10 2.85
CA PRO A 196 2.49 -3.17 1.64
C PRO A 196 2.08 -2.11 0.62
N GLU A 197 3.05 -1.56 -0.09
CA GLU A 197 2.84 -0.63 -1.20
C GLU A 197 2.58 -1.39 -2.50
N THR A 198 2.07 -0.70 -3.52
CA THR A 198 1.86 -1.26 -4.85
C THR A 198 3.06 -1.09 -5.78
N LEU A 199 4.04 -0.28 -5.39
CA LEU A 199 5.30 -0.13 -6.11
C LEU A 199 6.39 -0.94 -5.41
N TRP A 200 6.78 -2.06 -6.01
CA TRP A 200 7.79 -2.97 -5.48
C TRP A 200 9.14 -2.71 -6.14
N LEU A 201 9.97 -1.92 -5.49
CA LEU A 201 11.33 -1.66 -5.94
C LEU A 201 12.23 -2.86 -5.66
N SER A 202 13.12 -3.17 -6.59
CA SER A 202 14.07 -4.29 -6.48
C SER A 202 14.96 -4.23 -5.24
N SER A 203 15.21 -3.03 -4.70
CA SER A 203 15.96 -2.84 -3.44
C SER A 203 15.26 -3.44 -2.22
N PHE A 204 13.92 -3.59 -2.25
CA PHE A 204 13.14 -4.15 -1.13
C PHE A 204 12.73 -5.61 -1.37
N VAL A 205 12.29 -5.93 -2.60
CA VAL A 205 11.72 -7.25 -2.89
C VAL A 205 12.64 -8.15 -3.72
N GLY A 206 13.75 -7.61 -4.22
CA GLY A 206 14.67 -8.33 -5.11
C GLY A 206 14.22 -8.34 -6.57
N THR A 207 15.08 -8.92 -7.40
CA THR A 207 14.90 -9.08 -8.85
C THR A 207 14.63 -10.54 -9.19
N ASN A 208 14.35 -10.86 -10.45
CA ASN A 208 14.28 -12.23 -10.97
C ASN A 208 15.57 -13.04 -10.67
N LYS A 209 16.74 -12.38 -10.73
CA LYS A 209 18.01 -13.00 -10.40
C LYS A 209 18.09 -13.39 -8.91
N ASP A 210 17.57 -12.53 -8.04
CA ASP A 210 17.55 -12.77 -6.59
C ASP A 210 16.58 -13.92 -6.27
N ALA A 211 15.42 -13.96 -6.90
CA ALA A 211 14.45 -15.05 -6.79
C ALA A 211 15.06 -16.41 -7.20
N LYS A 212 15.71 -16.48 -8.37
CA LYS A 212 16.42 -17.69 -8.81
C LYS A 212 17.51 -18.12 -7.81
N THR A 213 18.25 -17.17 -7.25
CA THR A 213 19.27 -17.45 -6.24
C THR A 213 18.65 -18.00 -4.96
N HIS A 214 17.52 -17.45 -4.54
CA HIS A 214 16.79 -17.93 -3.37
C HIS A 214 16.26 -19.36 -3.56
N LEU A 215 15.61 -19.65 -4.70
CA LEU A 215 15.14 -21.00 -5.03
C LEU A 215 16.28 -22.04 -5.05
N ARG A 216 17.46 -21.66 -5.58
CA ARG A 216 18.65 -22.54 -5.54
C ARG A 216 19.10 -22.84 -4.10
N LYS A 217 19.12 -21.83 -3.22
CA LYS A 217 19.45 -22.02 -1.80
C LYS A 217 18.47 -22.95 -1.09
N LEU A 218 17.20 -22.88 -1.43
CA LEU A 218 16.16 -23.76 -0.90
C LEU A 218 16.17 -25.17 -1.50
N LYS A 219 17.04 -25.44 -2.50
CA LYS A 219 17.13 -26.72 -3.24
C LYS A 219 15.84 -27.14 -3.94
N ILE A 220 14.95 -26.18 -4.24
CA ILE A 220 13.70 -26.39 -4.99
C ILE A 220 13.78 -25.85 -6.42
N TYR A 221 14.96 -25.38 -6.85
CA TYR A 221 15.18 -24.87 -8.19
C TYR A 221 15.29 -26.01 -9.19
N ASP A 222 14.38 -26.09 -10.14
CA ASP A 222 14.45 -26.94 -11.32
C ASP A 222 14.64 -26.06 -12.56
N LYS A 223 15.74 -26.29 -13.31
CA LYS A 223 16.08 -25.54 -14.51
C LYS A 223 14.98 -25.63 -15.59
N LYS A 224 14.32 -26.80 -15.70
CA LYS A 224 13.24 -26.99 -16.69
C LYS A 224 11.99 -26.21 -16.37
N LEU A 225 11.75 -25.91 -15.07
CA LEU A 225 10.56 -25.17 -14.63
C LEU A 225 10.79 -23.66 -14.52
N PHE A 226 12.03 -23.22 -14.22
CA PHE A 226 12.32 -21.85 -13.86
C PHE A 226 13.26 -21.11 -14.82
N ASP A 227 13.95 -21.79 -15.71
CA ASP A 227 14.69 -21.15 -16.80
C ASP A 227 13.82 -21.21 -18.07
N THR A 228 13.08 -20.17 -18.30
CA THR A 228 12.52 -19.90 -19.63
C THR A 228 13.64 -19.48 -20.56
N PRO A 229 13.61 -19.88 -21.84
CA PRO A 229 14.60 -19.48 -22.84
C PRO A 229 14.68 -17.96 -23.02
#